data_e10d5ca8f064f950de4ee09d371604ac
#
_entry.id   e10d5ca8f064f950de4ee09d371604ac
#
_cell.length_a   1.000
_cell.length_b   1.000
_cell.length_c   1.000
_cell.angle_alpha   90.00
_cell.angle_beta   90.00
_cell.angle_gamma   90.00
#
_symmetry.space_group_name_H-M   'P 1'
#
loop_
_entity.id
_entity.type
_entity.pdbx_description
1 polymer ?
#
loop_
_entity_poly.entity_id
_entity_poly.type
_entity_poly.pdbx_seq_one_letter_code
_entity_poly.pdbx_strand_id
1 'polypeptide(L)'
;MFMDDDVIIMENTFQKMNECINKYSEDNNIGGFGFNQIEDVKYSFFDKLKKNKLIQYLDIYPSTPGKISKSGWHSKILNLEENIFADWIFTTICIYKKKDIENFKFDESFGEYSYLEDLDFSLNLMKENKKIFISSEAKFLHPENIDRSSFKFGVVEIVNRYKIIKKHKLSKKLFFLGSLLRFFMSLIKSLSFNKKYFFRCIGNIYSLLHIAKE
;
A
#
# COMPACT_ATOMS: atom_id res chain seq x y z
N MET A 1 -4.91 -12.14 -14.21
CA MET A 1 -4.83 -12.29 -12.73
C MET A 1 -3.36 -12.41 -12.35
N PHE A 2 -2.96 -11.75 -11.27
CA PHE A 2 -1.67 -11.94 -10.59
C PHE A 2 -1.96 -12.66 -9.28
N MET A 3 -1.08 -13.54 -8.86
CA MET A 3 -1.20 -14.26 -7.59
C MET A 3 0.18 -14.80 -7.19
N ASP A 4 0.59 -14.55 -5.94
CA ASP A 4 1.81 -15.10 -5.35
C ASP A 4 1.59 -16.58 -4.99
N ASP A 5 2.65 -17.34 -4.90
CA ASP A 5 2.62 -18.80 -4.68
C ASP A 5 2.38 -19.20 -3.20
N ASP A 6 2.51 -18.25 -2.27
CA ASP A 6 2.29 -18.45 -0.83
C ASP A 6 0.93 -17.92 -0.32
N VAL A 7 0.03 -17.55 -1.23
CA VAL A 7 -1.34 -17.12 -0.90
C VAL A 7 -2.21 -18.32 -0.53
N ILE A 8 -2.90 -18.24 0.61
CA ILE A 8 -3.88 -19.23 1.04
C ILE A 8 -5.29 -18.70 0.73
N ILE A 9 -5.94 -19.33 -0.24
CA ILE A 9 -7.29 -18.96 -0.67
C ILE A 9 -8.32 -19.54 0.32
N MET A 10 -9.25 -18.70 0.78
CA MET A 10 -10.34 -19.14 1.64
C MET A 10 -11.49 -19.76 0.81
N GLU A 11 -12.39 -20.45 1.50
CA GLU A 11 -13.54 -21.10 0.86
C GLU A 11 -14.37 -20.09 0.06
N ASN A 12 -14.86 -20.50 -1.11
CA ASN A 12 -15.69 -19.71 -2.03
C ASN A 12 -15.09 -18.38 -2.54
N THR A 13 -13.81 -18.08 -2.27
CA THR A 13 -13.17 -16.82 -2.65
C THR A 13 -13.29 -16.52 -4.15
N PHE A 14 -12.97 -17.47 -5.02
CA PHE A 14 -13.05 -17.25 -6.46
C PHE A 14 -14.49 -17.16 -6.97
N GLN A 15 -15.43 -17.91 -6.35
CA GLN A 15 -16.84 -17.79 -6.67
C GLN A 15 -17.32 -16.37 -6.34
N LYS A 16 -17.04 -15.86 -5.15
CA LYS A 16 -17.40 -14.51 -4.71
C LYS A 16 -16.78 -13.42 -5.58
N MET A 17 -15.51 -13.59 -5.97
CA MET A 17 -14.87 -12.68 -6.90
C MET A 17 -15.53 -12.71 -8.27
N ASN A 18 -15.90 -13.89 -8.79
CA ASN A 18 -16.57 -14.02 -10.08
C ASN A 18 -17.98 -13.35 -10.07
N GLU A 19 -18.73 -13.48 -8.98
CA GLU A 19 -19.99 -12.75 -8.77
C GLU A 19 -19.79 -11.23 -8.87
N CYS A 20 -18.72 -10.71 -8.23
CA CYS A 20 -18.37 -9.29 -8.32
C CYS A 20 -17.96 -8.87 -9.74
N ILE A 21 -17.13 -9.66 -10.42
CA ILE A 21 -16.71 -9.38 -11.80
C ILE A 21 -17.91 -9.36 -12.74
N ASN A 22 -18.81 -10.33 -12.66
CA ASN A 22 -20.02 -10.38 -13.47
C ASN A 22 -20.91 -9.17 -13.25
N LYS A 23 -21.08 -8.75 -11.99
CA LYS A 23 -21.87 -7.57 -11.63
C LYS A 23 -21.33 -6.28 -12.23
N TYR A 24 -19.99 -6.16 -12.34
CA TYR A 24 -19.31 -4.94 -12.78
C TYR A 24 -18.56 -5.09 -14.11
N SER A 25 -18.83 -6.16 -14.88
CA SER A 25 -18.19 -6.46 -16.17
C SER A 25 -18.33 -5.32 -17.17
N GLU A 26 -19.54 -4.74 -17.25
CA GLU A 26 -19.89 -3.68 -18.18
C GLU A 26 -19.44 -2.28 -17.72
N ASP A 27 -19.06 -2.11 -16.44
CA ASP A 27 -18.56 -0.82 -15.97
C ASP A 27 -17.14 -0.56 -16.48
N ASN A 28 -17.05 0.30 -17.49
CA ASN A 28 -15.76 0.70 -18.08
C ASN A 28 -14.87 1.53 -17.15
N ASN A 29 -15.41 2.03 -16.03
CA ASN A 29 -14.60 2.79 -15.06
C ASN A 29 -13.83 1.88 -14.11
N ILE A 30 -14.17 0.58 -14.04
CA ILE A 30 -13.43 -0.38 -13.19
C ILE A 30 -12.34 -1.05 -14.00
N GLY A 31 -11.08 -0.79 -13.64
CA GLY A 31 -9.89 -1.37 -14.27
C GLY A 31 -9.34 -2.59 -13.53
N GLY A 32 -9.66 -2.75 -12.23
CA GLY A 32 -9.14 -3.83 -11.41
C GLY A 32 -10.06 -4.28 -10.30
N PHE A 33 -9.86 -5.53 -9.87
CA PHE A 33 -10.57 -6.19 -8.77
C PHE A 33 -9.56 -6.74 -7.78
N GLY A 34 -9.72 -6.41 -6.51
CA GLY A 34 -8.88 -6.86 -5.42
C GLY A 34 -9.64 -7.73 -4.42
N PHE A 35 -8.86 -8.48 -3.68
CA PHE A 35 -9.32 -9.41 -2.66
C PHE A 35 -9.12 -8.82 -1.26
N ASN A 36 -9.85 -9.32 -0.29
CA ASN A 36 -9.81 -8.93 1.11
C ASN A 36 -8.81 -9.81 1.87
N GLN A 37 -7.67 -9.25 2.22
CA GLN A 37 -6.72 -9.97 3.09
C GLN A 37 -7.28 -10.07 4.50
N ILE A 38 -7.29 -11.29 5.04
CA ILE A 38 -7.67 -11.55 6.43
C ILE A 38 -6.39 -11.71 7.25
N GLU A 39 -6.28 -10.96 8.32
CA GLU A 39 -5.12 -10.98 9.22
C GLU A 39 -5.60 -10.75 10.66
N ASP A 40 -4.97 -11.43 11.63
CA ASP A 40 -5.18 -11.16 13.06
C ASP A 40 -4.45 -9.86 13.44
N VAL A 41 -5.15 -8.73 13.34
CA VAL A 41 -4.57 -7.40 13.53
C VAL A 41 -4.63 -6.98 15.00
N LYS A 42 -3.48 -6.90 15.65
CA LYS A 42 -3.37 -6.20 16.94
C LYS A 42 -3.25 -4.69 16.70
N TYR A 43 -4.30 -3.95 17.04
CA TYR A 43 -4.27 -2.48 16.98
C TYR A 43 -3.16 -1.92 17.85
N SER A 44 -2.28 -1.12 17.25
CA SER A 44 -1.17 -0.47 17.93
C SER A 44 -1.48 0.98 18.29
N PHE A 45 -0.71 1.56 19.20
CA PHE A 45 -0.73 3.01 19.47
C PHE A 45 -0.60 3.84 18.17
N PHE A 46 0.18 3.36 17.22
CA PHE A 46 0.41 4.05 15.94
C PHE A 46 -0.81 4.09 15.02
N ASP A 47 -1.70 3.11 15.13
CA ASP A 47 -2.96 3.13 14.37
C ASP A 47 -3.90 4.20 14.92
N LYS A 48 -3.86 4.45 16.24
CA LYS A 48 -4.55 5.59 16.86
C LYS A 48 -3.96 6.93 16.40
N LEU A 49 -2.63 7.03 16.31
CA LEU A 49 -1.96 8.24 15.83
C LEU A 49 -2.35 8.58 14.39
N LYS A 50 -2.38 7.59 13.50
CA LYS A 50 -2.83 7.78 12.10
C LYS A 50 -4.28 8.27 12.00
N LYS A 51 -5.14 7.91 12.96
CA LYS A 51 -6.53 8.37 13.06
C LYS A 51 -6.67 9.77 13.69
N ASN A 52 -5.57 10.45 14.07
CA ASN A 52 -5.62 11.80 14.61
C ASN A 52 -6.18 12.78 13.56
N LYS A 53 -7.12 13.65 14.00
CA LYS A 53 -7.84 14.59 13.11
C LYS A 53 -6.90 15.52 12.33
N LEU A 54 -5.82 15.99 12.95
CA LEU A 54 -4.84 16.86 12.29
C LEU A 54 -4.08 16.11 11.18
N ILE A 55 -3.64 14.87 11.45
CA ILE A 55 -2.95 14.02 10.48
C ILE A 55 -3.87 13.72 9.29
N GLN A 56 -5.16 13.50 9.54
CA GLN A 56 -6.17 13.30 8.51
C GLN A 56 -6.43 14.58 7.72
N TYR A 57 -6.60 15.71 8.39
CA TYR A 57 -6.83 17.01 7.75
C TYR A 57 -5.66 17.42 6.83
N LEU A 58 -4.43 17.16 7.26
CA LEU A 58 -3.23 17.43 6.46
C LEU A 58 -2.99 16.37 5.37
N ASP A 59 -3.80 15.32 5.32
CA ASP A 59 -3.67 14.22 4.36
C ASP A 59 -2.25 13.59 4.36
N ILE A 60 -1.73 13.32 5.58
CA ILE A 60 -0.42 12.70 5.76
C ILE A 60 -0.53 11.17 5.76
N TYR A 61 -1.48 10.61 6.53
CA TYR A 61 -1.76 9.19 6.56
C TYR A 61 -3.27 8.95 6.37
N PRO A 62 -3.68 8.08 5.43
CA PRO A 62 -5.09 7.76 5.27
C PRO A 62 -5.56 6.85 6.41
N SER A 63 -6.81 7.04 6.86
CA SER A 63 -7.48 6.20 7.86
C SER A 63 -8.44 5.18 7.24
N THR A 64 -8.95 5.49 6.05
CA THR A 64 -9.87 4.62 5.31
C THR A 64 -9.07 3.54 4.57
N PRO A 65 -9.48 2.25 4.60
CA PRO A 65 -8.81 1.18 3.88
C PRO A 65 -8.66 1.48 2.37
N GLY A 66 -7.52 1.08 1.80
CA GLY A 66 -7.27 1.17 0.37
C GLY A 66 -7.02 2.58 -0.18
N LYS A 67 -6.80 3.59 0.68
CA LYS A 67 -6.55 4.97 0.25
C LYS A 67 -5.07 5.35 0.24
N ILE A 68 -4.73 6.29 -0.65
CA ILE A 68 -3.40 6.88 -0.78
C ILE A 68 -3.50 8.37 -0.44
N SER A 69 -2.67 8.84 0.50
CA SER A 69 -2.60 10.25 0.88
C SER A 69 -1.72 11.07 -0.07
N LYS A 70 -1.85 12.38 -0.03
CA LYS A 70 -0.96 13.32 -0.77
C LYS A 70 0.51 13.21 -0.38
N SER A 71 0.81 12.64 0.77
CA SER A 71 2.17 12.34 1.20
C SER A 71 2.73 11.03 0.59
N GLY A 72 1.94 10.29 -0.19
CA GLY A 72 2.27 8.98 -0.76
C GLY A 72 2.20 7.83 0.24
N TRP A 73 1.75 8.04 1.47
CA TRP A 73 1.44 6.97 2.40
C TRP A 73 0.07 6.36 2.07
N HIS A 74 -0.08 5.07 2.32
CA HIS A 74 -1.30 4.33 2.01
C HIS A 74 -1.78 3.53 3.22
N SER A 75 -3.06 3.22 3.24
CA SER A 75 -3.69 2.34 4.23
C SER A 75 -3.78 0.92 3.69
N LYS A 76 -3.62 -0.07 4.57
CA LYS A 76 -3.79 -1.48 4.23
C LYS A 76 -5.25 -1.79 3.86
N ILE A 77 -5.43 -2.85 3.06
CA ILE A 77 -6.72 -3.43 2.69
C ILE A 77 -6.84 -4.73 3.48
N LEU A 78 -7.38 -4.65 4.69
CA LEU A 78 -7.45 -5.78 5.63
C LEU A 78 -8.80 -5.86 6.29
N ASN A 79 -9.31 -7.09 6.47
CA ASN A 79 -10.51 -7.39 7.26
C ASN A 79 -11.70 -6.49 6.90
N LEU A 80 -11.95 -6.30 5.61
CA LEU A 80 -13.08 -5.49 5.16
C LEU A 80 -14.40 -6.16 5.50
N GLU A 81 -15.34 -5.40 6.05
CA GLU A 81 -16.71 -5.82 6.34
C GLU A 81 -17.64 -5.57 5.15
N GLU A 82 -17.30 -4.58 4.32
CA GLU A 82 -18.06 -4.21 3.12
C GLU A 82 -17.15 -3.99 1.90
N ASN A 83 -17.75 -4.06 0.71
CA ASN A 83 -17.04 -3.80 -0.53
C ASN A 83 -16.65 -2.33 -0.62
N ILE A 84 -15.46 -2.04 -1.14
CA ILE A 84 -14.95 -0.66 -1.27
C ILE A 84 -14.40 -0.36 -2.66
N PHE A 85 -14.33 0.92 -3.01
CA PHE A 85 -13.47 1.42 -4.08
C PHE A 85 -12.16 1.95 -3.48
N ALA A 86 -11.05 1.31 -3.87
CA ALA A 86 -9.72 1.61 -3.40
C ALA A 86 -8.91 2.41 -4.43
N ASP A 87 -7.87 3.09 -3.95
CA ASP A 87 -6.90 3.79 -4.80
C ASP A 87 -5.76 2.86 -5.24
N TRP A 88 -5.60 1.72 -4.57
CA TRP A 88 -4.56 0.74 -4.85
C TRP A 88 -4.99 -0.68 -4.46
N ILE A 89 -4.28 -1.69 -4.99
CA ILE A 89 -4.46 -3.09 -4.61
C ILE A 89 -3.10 -3.80 -4.52
N PHE A 90 -3.05 -4.88 -3.73
CA PHE A 90 -1.88 -5.75 -3.68
C PHE A 90 -1.75 -6.55 -4.97
N THR A 91 -0.54 -6.66 -5.51
CA THR A 91 -0.24 -7.61 -6.58
C THR A 91 -0.16 -9.06 -6.10
N THR A 92 -0.06 -9.26 -4.79
CA THR A 92 -0.14 -10.57 -4.12
C THR A 92 -1.31 -11.42 -4.61
N ILE A 93 -2.49 -10.83 -4.76
CA ILE A 93 -3.61 -11.43 -5.49
C ILE A 93 -4.53 -10.33 -6.02
N CYS A 94 -4.66 -10.25 -7.33
CA CYS A 94 -5.53 -9.27 -7.98
C CYS A 94 -5.89 -9.65 -9.41
N ILE A 95 -6.93 -9.00 -9.94
CA ILE A 95 -7.39 -9.17 -11.31
C ILE A 95 -7.49 -7.79 -11.95
N TYR A 96 -6.85 -7.61 -13.10
CA TYR A 96 -7.01 -6.41 -13.93
C TYR A 96 -7.72 -6.75 -15.23
N LYS A 97 -8.48 -5.82 -15.76
CA LYS A 97 -9.00 -5.90 -17.13
C LYS A 97 -7.83 -5.71 -18.11
N LYS A 98 -7.58 -6.69 -18.96
CA LYS A 98 -6.42 -6.69 -19.88
C LYS A 98 -6.34 -5.41 -20.71
N LYS A 99 -7.46 -4.94 -21.28
CA LYS A 99 -7.54 -3.72 -22.08
C LYS A 99 -7.07 -2.46 -21.36
N ASP A 100 -7.18 -2.43 -20.02
CA ASP A 100 -6.87 -1.26 -19.21
C ASP A 100 -5.41 -1.26 -18.74
N ILE A 101 -4.69 -2.37 -18.87
CA ILE A 101 -3.30 -2.53 -18.42
C ILE A 101 -2.31 -2.90 -19.53
N GLU A 102 -2.75 -3.16 -20.76
CA GLU A 102 -1.86 -3.66 -21.81
C GLU A 102 -0.71 -2.71 -22.18
N ASN A 103 -0.87 -1.40 -21.92
CA ASN A 103 0.14 -0.38 -22.13
C ASN A 103 0.93 -0.05 -20.83
N PHE A 104 0.63 -0.70 -19.71
CA PHE A 104 1.33 -0.50 -18.47
C PHE A 104 2.36 -1.60 -18.22
N LYS A 105 3.49 -1.19 -17.66
CA LYS A 105 4.53 -2.11 -17.19
C LYS A 105 4.84 -1.77 -15.74
N PHE A 106 5.21 -2.78 -14.97
CA PHE A 106 5.84 -2.57 -13.68
C PHE A 106 7.16 -1.81 -13.86
N ASP A 107 7.43 -0.90 -12.96
CA ASP A 107 8.62 -0.05 -13.04
C ASP A 107 9.80 -0.75 -12.36
N GLU A 108 10.70 -1.32 -13.15
CA GLU A 108 11.86 -2.07 -12.67
C GLU A 108 12.81 -1.23 -11.79
N SER A 109 12.68 0.10 -11.80
CA SER A 109 13.47 0.98 -10.92
C SER A 109 13.20 0.78 -9.43
N PHE A 110 12.09 0.10 -9.05
CA PHE A 110 11.80 -0.23 -7.65
C PHE A 110 12.75 -1.28 -7.07
N GLY A 111 13.57 -1.94 -7.91
CA GLY A 111 14.61 -2.90 -7.51
C GLY A 111 14.06 -4.30 -7.21
N GLU A 112 14.94 -5.21 -6.80
CA GLU A 112 14.61 -6.63 -6.61
C GLU A 112 13.48 -6.90 -5.62
N TYR A 113 13.37 -6.10 -4.55
CA TYR A 113 12.30 -6.26 -3.56
C TYR A 113 10.99 -5.60 -4.00
N SER A 114 11.02 -4.78 -5.05
CA SER A 114 9.86 -4.11 -5.69
C SER A 114 8.85 -3.44 -4.75
N TYR A 115 9.26 -3.08 -3.52
CA TYR A 115 8.38 -2.48 -2.53
C TYR A 115 7.69 -1.21 -3.05
N LEU A 116 6.36 -1.18 -3.04
CA LEU A 116 5.47 -0.14 -3.55
C LEU A 116 5.30 -0.11 -5.08
N GLU A 117 5.72 -1.12 -5.82
CA GLU A 117 5.43 -1.20 -7.26
C GLU A 117 3.92 -1.35 -7.53
N ASP A 118 3.22 -2.06 -6.65
CA ASP A 118 1.77 -2.22 -6.67
C ASP A 118 1.04 -0.88 -6.52
N LEU A 119 1.56 -0.02 -5.65
CA LEU A 119 1.05 1.33 -5.46
C LEU A 119 1.28 2.20 -6.70
N ASP A 120 2.47 2.13 -7.29
CA ASP A 120 2.82 2.84 -8.53
C ASP A 120 1.93 2.40 -9.69
N PHE A 121 1.74 1.08 -9.85
CA PHE A 121 0.90 0.52 -10.87
C PHE A 121 -0.56 0.96 -10.74
N SER A 122 -1.09 0.92 -9.50
CA SER A 122 -2.46 1.38 -9.19
C SER A 122 -2.66 2.86 -9.48
N LEU A 123 -1.67 3.70 -9.16
CA LEU A 123 -1.71 5.13 -9.46
C LEU A 123 -1.71 5.42 -10.97
N ASN A 124 -1.09 4.56 -11.79
CA ASN A 124 -1.19 4.69 -13.25
C ASN A 124 -2.62 4.41 -13.73
N LEU A 125 -3.31 3.39 -13.19
CA LEU A 125 -4.73 3.15 -13.49
C LEU A 125 -5.62 4.34 -13.09
N MET A 126 -5.37 4.95 -11.94
CA MET A 126 -6.11 6.14 -11.51
C MET A 126 -5.94 7.32 -12.45
N LYS A 127 -4.76 7.51 -13.07
CA LYS A 127 -4.54 8.56 -14.09
C LYS A 127 -5.41 8.35 -15.33
N GLU A 128 -5.72 7.10 -15.66
CA GLU A 128 -6.65 6.74 -16.74
C GLU A 128 -8.12 6.76 -16.29
N ASN A 129 -8.41 7.41 -15.14
CA ASN A 129 -9.74 7.48 -14.53
C ASN A 129 -10.36 6.10 -14.22
N LYS A 130 -9.54 5.09 -14.00
CA LYS A 130 -9.98 3.77 -13.61
C LYS A 130 -10.06 3.63 -12.09
N LYS A 131 -11.08 2.94 -11.63
CA LYS A 131 -11.30 2.60 -10.22
C LYS A 131 -10.89 1.15 -9.97
N ILE A 132 -10.56 0.85 -8.74
CA ILE A 132 -10.27 -0.49 -8.26
C ILE A 132 -11.37 -0.89 -7.29
N PHE A 133 -12.03 -2.02 -7.54
CA PHE A 133 -13.06 -2.57 -6.68
C PHE A 133 -12.46 -3.67 -5.80
N ILE A 134 -12.70 -3.62 -4.50
CA ILE A 134 -12.27 -4.66 -3.55
C ILE A 134 -13.50 -5.37 -3.00
N SER A 135 -13.52 -6.69 -3.17
CA SER A 135 -14.58 -7.54 -2.61
C SER A 135 -14.26 -7.88 -1.14
N SER A 136 -15.16 -7.57 -0.23
CA SER A 136 -15.04 -7.96 1.18
C SER A 136 -15.22 -9.47 1.41
N GLU A 137 -15.95 -10.14 0.51
CA GLU A 137 -16.26 -11.58 0.62
C GLU A 137 -15.21 -12.47 -0.05
N ALA A 138 -14.46 -11.97 -1.05
CA ALA A 138 -13.38 -12.71 -1.69
C ALA A 138 -12.11 -12.65 -0.82
N LYS A 139 -11.96 -13.59 0.10
CA LYS A 139 -11.00 -13.55 1.20
C LYS A 139 -9.78 -14.43 0.96
N PHE A 140 -8.62 -13.96 1.43
CA PHE A 140 -7.38 -14.74 1.42
C PHE A 140 -6.54 -14.46 2.66
N LEU A 141 -5.62 -15.38 2.95
CA LEU A 141 -4.57 -15.23 3.95
C LEU A 141 -3.23 -15.17 3.22
N HIS A 142 -2.34 -14.33 3.71
CA HIS A 142 -0.97 -14.23 3.22
C HIS A 142 -0.01 -14.18 4.42
N PRO A 143 0.83 -15.18 4.63
CA PRO A 143 1.79 -15.21 5.73
C PRO A 143 2.81 -14.09 5.55
N GLU A 144 2.80 -13.08 6.43
CA GLU A 144 3.84 -12.04 6.41
C GLU A 144 5.16 -12.59 6.98
N ASN A 145 6.04 -13.12 6.13
CA ASN A 145 7.36 -13.62 6.50
C ASN A 145 8.49 -12.59 6.34
N ILE A 146 8.18 -11.34 5.99
CA ILE A 146 9.19 -10.35 5.64
C ILE A 146 9.61 -9.54 6.86
N ASP A 147 10.89 -9.61 7.22
CA ASP A 147 11.46 -8.74 8.26
C ASP A 147 11.61 -7.29 7.76
N ARG A 148 10.64 -6.46 8.12
CA ARG A 148 10.62 -5.02 7.78
C ARG A 148 11.34 -4.14 8.82
N SER A 149 12.24 -4.70 9.63
CA SER A 149 12.96 -3.98 10.69
C SER A 149 14.36 -3.53 10.27
N SER A 150 14.90 -3.99 9.15
CA SER A 150 16.28 -3.77 8.73
C SER A 150 16.58 -2.34 8.24
N PHE A 151 17.87 -1.96 8.24
CA PHE A 151 18.36 -0.73 7.61
C PHE A 151 17.99 -0.68 6.13
N LYS A 152 18.24 -1.78 5.39
CA LYS A 152 17.91 -1.89 3.95
C LYS A 152 16.43 -1.59 3.70
N PHE A 153 15.54 -2.15 4.51
CA PHE A 153 14.11 -1.87 4.37
C PHE A 153 13.78 -0.40 4.67
N GLY A 154 14.41 0.20 5.69
CA GLY A 154 14.26 1.63 5.98
C GLY A 154 14.63 2.52 4.80
N VAL A 155 15.71 2.19 4.09
CA VAL A 155 16.14 2.89 2.86
C VAL A 155 15.11 2.71 1.75
N VAL A 156 14.75 1.47 1.43
CA VAL A 156 13.82 1.14 0.34
C VAL A 156 12.46 1.80 0.56
N GLU A 157 11.94 1.78 1.80
CA GLU A 157 10.66 2.41 2.16
C GLU A 157 10.60 3.89 1.78
N ILE A 158 11.66 4.65 2.04
CA ILE A 158 11.71 6.09 1.81
C ILE A 158 12.04 6.41 0.34
N VAL A 159 13.04 5.73 -0.23
CA VAL A 159 13.48 5.96 -1.62
C VAL A 159 12.37 5.62 -2.61
N ASN A 160 11.75 4.45 -2.50
CA ASN A 160 10.69 4.05 -3.41
C ASN A 160 9.45 4.93 -3.28
N ARG A 161 9.11 5.35 -2.05
CA ARG A 161 8.03 6.31 -1.84
C ARG A 161 8.33 7.68 -2.48
N TYR A 162 9.57 8.15 -2.39
CA TYR A 162 9.96 9.40 -3.05
C TYR A 162 9.87 9.32 -4.58
N LYS A 163 10.20 8.16 -5.17
CA LYS A 163 9.97 7.91 -6.61
C LYS A 163 8.50 8.09 -6.96
N ILE A 164 7.59 7.49 -6.17
CA ILE A 164 6.13 7.66 -6.35
C ILE A 164 5.75 9.14 -6.28
N ILE A 165 6.23 9.87 -5.27
CA ILE A 165 5.97 11.30 -5.10
C ILE A 165 6.37 12.09 -6.35
N LYS A 166 7.54 11.83 -6.91
CA LYS A 166 8.02 12.50 -8.13
C LYS A 166 7.19 12.12 -9.36
N LYS A 167 7.01 10.82 -9.58
CA LYS A 167 6.33 10.26 -10.76
C LYS A 167 4.85 10.65 -10.85
N HIS A 168 4.16 10.67 -9.72
CA HIS A 168 2.72 10.95 -9.64
C HIS A 168 2.41 12.39 -9.18
N LYS A 169 3.43 13.26 -9.08
CA LYS A 169 3.29 14.69 -8.72
C LYS A 169 2.55 14.90 -7.39
N LEU A 170 2.79 14.02 -6.42
CA LEU A 170 2.25 14.16 -5.08
C LEU A 170 3.03 15.22 -4.28
N SER A 171 2.61 15.49 -3.03
CA SER A 171 3.19 16.57 -2.22
C SER A 171 4.52 16.19 -1.60
N LYS A 172 5.64 16.76 -2.09
CA LYS A 172 6.96 16.60 -1.48
C LYS A 172 6.98 17.06 -0.02
N LYS A 173 6.33 18.19 0.32
CA LYS A 173 6.29 18.72 1.68
C LYS A 173 5.62 17.74 2.65
N LEU A 174 4.47 17.17 2.25
CA LEU A 174 3.76 16.19 3.07
C LEU A 174 4.51 14.86 3.14
N PHE A 175 5.22 14.46 2.07
CA PHE A 175 6.11 13.30 2.09
C PHE A 175 7.19 13.43 3.17
N PHE A 176 7.91 14.56 3.22
CA PHE A 176 8.93 14.77 4.25
C PHE A 176 8.33 14.75 5.65
N LEU A 177 7.18 15.41 5.85
CA LEU A 177 6.48 15.40 7.14
C LEU A 177 6.03 13.98 7.53
N GLY A 178 5.41 13.23 6.61
CA GLY A 178 4.98 11.86 6.85
C GLY A 178 6.15 10.91 7.12
N SER A 179 7.27 11.10 6.41
CA SER A 179 8.48 10.30 6.61
C SER A 179 9.16 10.60 7.96
N LEU A 180 9.15 11.86 8.38
CA LEU A 180 9.64 12.24 9.71
C LEU A 180 8.77 11.62 10.82
N LEU A 181 7.45 11.68 10.68
CA LEU A 181 6.54 10.97 11.60
C LEU A 181 6.81 9.46 11.60
N ARG A 182 7.05 8.87 10.45
CA ARG A 182 7.42 7.45 10.33
C ARG A 182 8.71 7.11 11.07
N PHE A 183 9.72 7.96 10.95
CA PHE A 183 10.96 7.83 11.71
C PHE A 183 10.67 7.79 13.21
N PHE A 184 9.92 8.76 13.75
CA PHE A 184 9.59 8.80 15.18
C PHE A 184 8.77 7.58 15.61
N MET A 185 7.81 7.12 14.81
CA MET A 185 7.05 5.90 15.09
C MET A 185 7.97 4.68 15.19
N SER A 186 8.93 4.54 14.28
CA SER A 186 9.89 3.44 14.28
C SER A 186 10.85 3.53 15.48
N LEU A 187 11.27 4.75 15.85
CA LEU A 187 12.11 5.00 17.01
C LEU A 187 11.39 4.58 18.31
N ILE A 188 10.16 5.02 18.52
CA ILE A 188 9.35 4.64 19.68
C ILE A 188 9.17 3.12 19.73
N LYS A 189 8.88 2.48 18.59
CA LYS A 189 8.76 1.02 18.51
C LYS A 189 10.06 0.32 18.89
N SER A 190 11.20 0.86 18.48
CA SER A 190 12.53 0.36 18.85
C SER A 190 12.77 0.42 20.35
N LEU A 191 12.46 1.56 20.97
CA LEU A 191 12.73 1.77 22.39
C LEU A 191 11.76 0.97 23.30
N SER A 192 10.50 0.81 22.86
CA SER A 192 9.46 0.23 23.71
C SER A 192 9.25 -1.28 23.52
N PHE A 193 9.50 -1.82 22.29
CA PHE A 193 9.05 -3.18 21.95
C PHE A 193 10.07 -4.04 21.21
N ASN A 194 10.87 -3.49 20.29
CA ASN A 194 11.76 -4.29 19.46
C ASN A 194 12.96 -3.47 18.96
N LYS A 195 14.11 -3.69 19.55
CA LYS A 195 15.38 -3.00 19.21
C LYS A 195 15.78 -3.09 17.74
N LYS A 196 15.36 -4.11 16.99
CA LYS A 196 15.64 -4.24 15.55
C LYS A 196 15.12 -3.05 14.74
N TYR A 197 14.00 -2.43 15.15
CA TYR A 197 13.46 -1.24 14.47
C TYR A 197 14.38 0.00 14.52
N PHE A 198 15.40 -0.01 15.37
CA PHE A 198 16.44 1.02 15.39
C PHE A 198 17.19 1.10 14.05
N PHE A 199 17.53 -0.04 13.47
CA PHE A 199 18.20 -0.06 12.16
C PHE A 199 17.31 0.51 11.05
N ARG A 200 16.00 0.26 11.10
CA ARG A 200 15.05 0.89 10.18
C ARG A 200 15.00 2.41 10.35
N CYS A 201 15.06 2.93 11.60
CA CYS A 201 15.13 4.36 11.84
C CYS A 201 16.36 4.99 11.17
N ILE A 202 17.53 4.36 11.31
CA ILE A 202 18.77 4.83 10.68
C ILE A 202 18.61 4.84 9.16
N GLY A 203 18.04 3.80 8.57
CA GLY A 203 17.76 3.73 7.13
C GLY A 203 16.81 4.84 6.66
N ASN A 204 15.74 5.11 7.41
CA ASN A 204 14.80 6.16 7.08
C ASN A 204 15.47 7.55 7.08
N ILE A 205 16.21 7.92 8.16
CA ILE A 205 16.84 9.24 8.25
C ILE A 205 17.98 9.39 7.24
N TYR A 206 18.78 8.35 7.02
CA TYR A 206 19.82 8.32 6.01
C TYR A 206 19.26 8.68 4.63
N SER A 207 18.18 8.04 4.22
CA SER A 207 17.53 8.30 2.93
C SER A 207 16.91 9.69 2.84
N LEU A 208 16.29 10.18 3.91
CA LEU A 208 15.74 11.54 3.93
C LEU A 208 16.82 12.61 3.75
N LEU A 209 17.99 12.44 4.40
CA LEU A 209 19.10 13.36 4.26
C LEU A 209 19.72 13.37 2.86
N HIS A 210 19.72 12.21 2.16
CA HIS A 210 20.18 12.13 0.77
C HIS A 210 19.18 12.78 -0.19
N ILE A 211 17.91 12.48 -0.04
CA ILE A 211 16.84 13.06 -0.87
C ILE A 211 16.72 14.57 -0.69
N ALA A 212 16.97 15.09 0.51
CA ALA A 212 16.88 16.52 0.78
C ALA A 212 18.01 17.35 0.12
N LYS A 213 19.07 16.69 -0.39
CA LYS A 213 20.18 17.32 -1.12
C LYS A 213 19.95 17.36 -2.65
N GLU A 214 18.95 16.60 -3.16
CA GLU A 214 18.50 16.63 -4.56
C GLU A 214 17.48 17.78 -4.81
#